data_6762462ccdc003cb6193ff8957e6d1e7
#
_entry.id   6762462ccdc003cb6193ff8957e6d1e7
#
_cell.length_a   1.000
_cell.length_b   1.000
_cell.length_c   1.000
_cell.angle_alpha   90.00
_cell.angle_beta   90.00
_cell.angle_gamma   90.00
#
_symmetry.space_group_name_H-M   'P 1'
#
loop_
_entity.id
_entity.type
_entity.pdbx_description
1 polymer ?
#
loop_
_entity_poly.entity_id
_entity_poly.type
_entity_poly.pdbx_seq_one_letter_code
_entity_poly.pdbx_strand_id
1 'polypeptide(L)'
;YNSFTVDGVTQNDLFGLNSSGFPAENRGPVSIDALESLAIEVAPFDVQFSGFTGGTLNAVTRSGTNEFHGSLAYYWTNQDLVGETTQGTNLTSADFEESTWSATFGGPIIEDRLFFFMSYELFDRTDPLGEAPLGGPAAQFTENNVTQAEVDQILGIMQTVYGLNLTNFADADLTNEDEKILVTFDWNITANHRAKFTYNSNDGTSTQE
;
A
#
# COMPACT_ATOMS: atom_id res chain seq x y z
N TYR A 1 -7.28 1.20 -18.18
CA TYR A 1 -7.90 1.81 -17.01
C TYR A 1 -8.90 0.84 -16.39
N ASN A 2 -8.70 0.51 -15.11
CA ASN A 2 -9.58 -0.38 -14.34
C ASN A 2 -10.41 0.46 -13.38
N SER A 3 -11.63 0.03 -13.08
CA SER A 3 -12.46 0.63 -12.04
C SER A 3 -12.34 -0.18 -10.75
N PHE A 4 -12.10 0.50 -9.65
CA PHE A 4 -12.11 -0.08 -8.32
C PHE A 4 -13.20 0.56 -7.47
N THR A 5 -14.05 -0.28 -6.89
CA THR A 5 -15.14 0.17 -6.02
C THR A 5 -15.07 -0.52 -4.66
N VAL A 6 -15.39 0.21 -3.62
CA VAL A 6 -15.56 -0.30 -2.25
C VAL A 6 -16.99 -0.02 -1.82
N ASP A 7 -17.75 -1.05 -1.49
CA ASP A 7 -19.17 -0.98 -1.16
C ASP A 7 -20.00 -0.19 -2.21
N GLY A 8 -19.60 -0.32 -3.49
CA GLY A 8 -20.25 0.37 -4.61
C GLY A 8 -19.79 1.82 -4.85
N VAL A 9 -18.87 2.36 -4.03
CA VAL A 9 -18.29 3.70 -4.22
C VAL A 9 -16.94 3.58 -4.93
N THR A 10 -16.78 4.33 -6.02
CA THR A 10 -15.53 4.35 -6.79
C THR A 10 -14.39 4.97 -5.98
N GLN A 11 -13.26 4.27 -5.91
CA GLN A 11 -12.05 4.63 -5.18
C GLN A 11 -10.83 4.82 -6.11
N ASN A 12 -11.07 5.15 -7.36
CA ASN A 12 -10.00 5.40 -8.32
C ASN A 12 -9.34 6.76 -8.09
N ASP A 13 -8.07 6.86 -8.46
CA ASP A 13 -7.41 8.16 -8.61
C ASP A 13 -8.11 8.97 -9.71
N LEU A 14 -8.84 10.02 -9.31
CA LEU A 14 -9.62 10.86 -10.21
C LEU A 14 -8.75 11.71 -11.14
N PHE A 15 -7.51 11.97 -10.76
CA PHE A 15 -6.60 12.83 -11.51
C PHE A 15 -5.63 12.06 -12.39
N GLY A 16 -5.55 10.72 -12.22
CA GLY A 16 -4.66 9.86 -12.98
C GLY A 16 -3.18 10.11 -12.69
N LEU A 17 -2.86 10.59 -11.50
CA LEU A 17 -1.49 10.89 -11.08
C LEU A 17 -0.74 9.64 -10.63
N ASN A 18 -1.47 8.61 -10.23
CA ASN A 18 -0.91 7.35 -9.78
C ASN A 18 -1.00 6.28 -10.88
N SER A 19 0.11 5.62 -11.19
CA SER A 19 0.19 4.59 -12.24
C SER A 19 -0.64 3.34 -11.93
N SER A 20 -0.88 3.03 -10.64
CA SER A 20 -1.72 1.90 -10.21
C SER A 20 -3.21 2.19 -10.34
N GLY A 21 -3.61 3.46 -10.46
CA GLY A 21 -5.00 3.90 -10.44
C GLY A 21 -5.64 3.93 -9.05
N PHE A 22 -4.87 3.65 -7.99
CA PHE A 22 -5.30 3.77 -6.59
C PHE A 22 -4.90 5.11 -5.99
N PRO A 23 -5.61 5.61 -4.95
CA PRO A 23 -5.28 6.88 -4.30
C PRO A 23 -3.90 6.89 -3.62
N ALA A 24 -3.46 5.76 -3.09
CA ALA A 24 -2.14 5.56 -2.51
C ALA A 24 -1.22 4.77 -3.45
N GLU A 25 0.08 4.98 -3.36
CA GLU A 25 1.05 4.34 -4.24
C GLU A 25 1.01 2.82 -4.13
N ASN A 26 0.59 2.17 -5.21
CA ASN A 26 0.58 0.71 -5.43
C ASN A 26 -0.18 -0.15 -4.39
N ARG A 27 -0.92 0.46 -3.46
CA ARG A 27 -1.71 -0.26 -2.46
C ARG A 27 -3.19 0.04 -2.59
N GLY A 28 -4.02 -0.98 -2.39
CA GLY A 28 -5.48 -0.80 -2.39
C GLY A 28 -5.95 0.10 -1.24
N PRO A 29 -7.05 0.84 -1.42
CA PRO A 29 -7.52 1.83 -0.44
C PRO A 29 -8.11 1.22 0.84
N VAL A 30 -8.21 -0.09 0.94
CA VAL A 30 -8.77 -0.82 2.09
C VAL A 30 -7.90 -2.02 2.42
N SER A 31 -7.73 -2.30 3.71
CA SER A 31 -7.05 -3.51 4.18
C SER A 31 -7.74 -4.77 3.66
N ILE A 32 -6.95 -5.78 3.27
CA ILE A 32 -7.47 -7.09 2.87
C ILE A 32 -8.24 -7.76 4.01
N ASP A 33 -7.82 -7.56 5.25
CA ASP A 33 -8.46 -8.12 6.44
C ASP A 33 -9.84 -7.51 6.71
N ALA A 34 -10.11 -6.32 6.16
CA ALA A 34 -11.41 -5.66 6.22
C ALA A 34 -12.40 -6.13 5.15
N LEU A 35 -11.96 -6.93 4.17
CA LEU A 35 -12.81 -7.39 3.08
C LEU A 35 -13.60 -8.64 3.45
N GLU A 36 -14.87 -8.64 3.14
CA GLU A 36 -15.73 -9.83 3.14
C GLU A 36 -15.60 -10.57 1.82
N SER A 37 -15.59 -9.84 0.70
CA SER A 37 -15.45 -10.42 -0.63
C SER A 37 -14.80 -9.43 -1.61
N LEU A 38 -14.14 -10.00 -2.62
CA LEU A 38 -13.58 -9.26 -3.75
C LEU A 38 -14.06 -9.92 -5.04
N ALA A 39 -14.83 -9.19 -5.83
CA ALA A 39 -15.28 -9.62 -7.16
C ALA A 39 -14.44 -8.92 -8.23
N ILE A 40 -13.90 -9.70 -9.16
CA ILE A 40 -13.13 -9.22 -10.30
C ILE A 40 -13.89 -9.58 -11.56
N GLU A 41 -14.27 -8.60 -12.35
CA GLU A 41 -14.96 -8.79 -13.62
C GLU A 41 -14.14 -8.18 -14.76
N VAL A 42 -13.84 -9.00 -15.75
CA VAL A 42 -13.08 -8.57 -16.93
C VAL A 42 -14.06 -8.28 -18.06
N ALA A 43 -13.99 -7.05 -18.58
CA ALA A 43 -14.84 -6.56 -19.67
C ALA A 43 -16.36 -6.81 -19.43
N PRO A 44 -16.93 -6.37 -18.28
CA PRO A 44 -18.37 -6.55 -18.05
C PRO A 44 -19.18 -5.75 -19.09
N PHE A 45 -20.21 -6.39 -19.65
CA PHE A 45 -21.07 -5.77 -20.67
C PHE A 45 -22.35 -5.16 -20.09
N ASP A 46 -22.54 -5.24 -18.78
CA ASP A 46 -23.72 -4.68 -18.11
C ASP A 46 -23.65 -3.15 -18.03
N VAL A 47 -24.78 -2.49 -18.28
CA VAL A 47 -24.91 -1.02 -18.29
C VAL A 47 -24.69 -0.36 -16.93
N GLN A 48 -24.74 -1.13 -15.84
CA GLN A 48 -24.43 -0.64 -14.49
C GLN A 48 -22.93 -0.35 -14.28
N PHE A 49 -22.06 -0.92 -15.10
CA PHE A 49 -20.63 -0.70 -15.05
C PHE A 49 -20.20 0.34 -16.06
N SER A 50 -19.46 1.35 -15.62
CA SER A 50 -18.93 2.43 -16.45
C SER A 50 -17.57 2.91 -15.96
N GLY A 51 -16.87 3.72 -16.77
CA GLY A 51 -15.62 4.36 -16.37
C GLY A 51 -14.39 3.42 -16.36
N PHE A 52 -14.40 2.36 -17.17
CA PHE A 52 -13.27 1.45 -17.32
C PHE A 52 -13.04 1.09 -18.80
N THR A 53 -11.82 0.64 -19.12
CA THR A 53 -11.46 0.07 -20.43
C THR A 53 -10.95 -1.37 -20.33
N GLY A 54 -10.64 -1.84 -19.12
CA GLY A 54 -10.12 -3.17 -18.81
C GLY A 54 -11.12 -4.01 -18.02
N GLY A 55 -11.14 -3.82 -16.72
CA GLY A 55 -11.97 -4.59 -15.79
C GLY A 55 -12.46 -3.76 -14.63
N THR A 56 -13.35 -4.35 -13.83
CA THR A 56 -13.81 -3.79 -12.57
C THR A 56 -13.42 -4.71 -11.42
N LEU A 57 -12.97 -4.08 -10.32
CA LEU A 57 -12.78 -4.73 -9.03
C LEU A 57 -13.81 -4.15 -8.07
N ASN A 58 -14.63 -5.01 -7.48
CA ASN A 58 -15.60 -4.60 -6.49
C ASN A 58 -15.29 -5.29 -5.16
N ALA A 59 -14.88 -4.50 -4.18
CA ALA A 59 -14.62 -4.93 -2.82
C ALA A 59 -15.84 -4.67 -1.94
N VAL A 60 -16.23 -5.66 -1.16
CA VAL A 60 -17.27 -5.54 -0.15
C VAL A 60 -16.63 -5.62 1.22
N THR A 61 -16.85 -4.63 2.06
CA THR A 61 -16.30 -4.58 3.41
C THR A 61 -17.11 -5.44 4.36
N ARG A 62 -16.42 -5.98 5.38
CA ARG A 62 -17.06 -6.74 6.46
C ARG A 62 -18.03 -5.86 7.23
N SER A 63 -19.05 -6.49 7.76
CA SER A 63 -20.03 -5.91 8.66
C SER A 63 -19.93 -6.53 10.04
N GLY A 64 -20.37 -5.82 11.06
CA GLY A 64 -20.53 -6.38 12.40
C GLY A 64 -21.65 -7.44 12.43
N THR A 65 -21.58 -8.32 13.41
CA THR A 65 -22.55 -9.39 13.65
C THR A 65 -23.08 -9.31 15.08
N ASN A 66 -23.97 -10.24 15.47
CA ASN A 66 -24.46 -10.34 16.87
C ASN A 66 -23.40 -10.87 17.83
N GLU A 67 -22.25 -11.28 17.34
CA GLU A 67 -21.14 -11.74 18.16
C GLU A 67 -19.95 -10.81 18.00
N PHE A 68 -19.25 -10.51 19.10
CA PHE A 68 -18.00 -9.79 19.04
C PHE A 68 -16.91 -10.69 18.46
N HIS A 69 -16.23 -10.18 17.47
CA HIS A 69 -15.09 -10.85 16.87
C HIS A 69 -14.05 -9.83 16.45
N GLY A 70 -12.81 -10.27 16.40
CA GLY A 70 -11.69 -9.44 15.98
C GLY A 70 -10.48 -10.28 15.63
N SER A 71 -9.53 -9.64 14.98
CA SER A 71 -8.25 -10.22 14.64
C SER A 71 -7.15 -9.21 14.88
N LEU A 72 -5.95 -9.72 15.14
CA LEU A 72 -4.71 -8.98 15.15
C LEU A 72 -3.70 -9.79 14.36
N ALA A 73 -3.10 -9.17 13.34
CA ALA A 73 -2.11 -9.80 12.50
C ALA A 73 -0.87 -8.91 12.39
N TYR A 74 0.28 -9.56 12.26
CA TYR A 74 1.55 -8.92 11.94
C TYR A 74 2.22 -9.72 10.82
N TYR A 75 2.51 -9.04 9.74
CA TYR A 75 3.24 -9.59 8.60
C TYR A 75 4.58 -8.88 8.53
N TRP A 76 5.62 -9.64 8.32
CA TRP A 76 6.96 -9.12 8.16
C TRP A 76 7.71 -9.92 7.10
N THR A 77 8.44 -9.23 6.26
CA THR A 77 9.34 -9.83 5.26
C THR A 77 10.55 -8.93 5.04
N ASN A 78 11.64 -9.55 4.64
CA ASN A 78 12.87 -8.87 4.25
C ASN A 78 13.56 -9.66 3.12
N GLN A 79 14.69 -9.14 2.64
CA GLN A 79 15.48 -9.79 1.58
C GLN A 79 15.93 -11.23 1.93
N ASP A 80 16.16 -11.54 3.21
CA ASP A 80 16.64 -12.87 3.64
C ASP A 80 15.59 -13.97 3.44
N LEU A 81 14.30 -13.59 3.37
CA LEU A 81 13.18 -14.48 3.12
C LEU A 81 12.88 -14.64 1.62
N VAL A 82 13.54 -13.87 0.77
CA VAL A 82 13.43 -13.99 -0.69
C VAL A 82 14.46 -15.00 -1.20
N GLY A 83 14.06 -15.90 -2.10
CA GLY A 83 14.98 -16.87 -2.66
C GLY A 83 16.11 -16.23 -3.47
N GLU A 84 17.33 -16.67 -3.23
CA GLU A 84 18.55 -16.13 -3.87
C GLU A 84 18.77 -16.66 -5.29
N THR A 85 18.01 -17.65 -5.76
CA THR A 85 18.22 -18.28 -7.07
C THR A 85 16.92 -18.53 -7.82
N THR A 86 16.92 -18.24 -9.11
CA THR A 86 15.87 -18.63 -10.03
C THR A 86 16.47 -19.36 -11.22
N GLN A 87 16.06 -20.62 -11.46
CA GLN A 87 16.53 -21.46 -12.58
C GLN A 87 18.06 -21.56 -12.65
N GLY A 88 18.75 -21.59 -11.48
CA GLY A 88 20.20 -21.70 -11.39
C GLY A 88 20.96 -20.37 -11.60
N THR A 89 20.26 -19.27 -11.74
CA THR A 89 20.84 -17.92 -11.77
C THR A 89 20.72 -17.29 -10.39
N ASN A 90 21.81 -16.77 -9.85
CA ASN A 90 21.76 -16.03 -8.60
C ASN A 90 21.00 -14.71 -8.84
N LEU A 91 20.02 -14.47 -7.98
CA LEU A 91 19.32 -13.19 -7.89
C LEU A 91 20.02 -12.35 -6.83
N THR A 92 20.35 -11.14 -7.20
CA THR A 92 20.76 -10.14 -6.21
C THR A 92 19.51 -9.38 -5.79
N SER A 93 19.06 -9.58 -4.56
CA SER A 93 17.97 -8.83 -3.98
C SER A 93 18.53 -7.60 -3.26
N ALA A 94 17.87 -6.46 -3.42
CA ALA A 94 18.15 -5.29 -2.59
C ALA A 94 17.81 -5.58 -1.13
N ASP A 95 18.51 -4.94 -0.23
CA ASP A 95 18.18 -4.99 1.18
C ASP A 95 16.86 -4.21 1.37
N PHE A 96 15.78 -4.90 1.65
CA PHE A 96 14.49 -4.27 1.95
C PHE A 96 13.92 -4.84 3.24
N GLU A 97 13.11 -4.04 3.90
CA GLU A 97 12.32 -4.49 5.05
C GLU A 97 10.88 -4.01 4.86
N GLU A 98 9.94 -4.89 5.07
CA GLU A 98 8.52 -4.61 4.97
C GLU A 98 7.79 -5.16 6.19
N SER A 99 6.95 -4.34 6.81
CA SER A 99 6.09 -4.76 7.90
C SER A 99 4.66 -4.26 7.73
N THR A 100 3.70 -5.05 8.18
CA THR A 100 2.28 -4.69 8.20
C THR A 100 1.65 -5.11 9.50
N TRP A 101 1.08 -4.18 10.22
CA TRP A 101 0.18 -4.43 11.34
C TRP A 101 -1.26 -4.28 10.88
N SER A 102 -2.09 -5.27 11.19
CA SER A 102 -3.52 -5.23 10.88
C SER A 102 -4.31 -5.62 12.11
N ALA A 103 -5.35 -4.87 12.41
CA ALA A 103 -6.29 -5.14 13.49
C ALA A 103 -7.72 -4.95 13.00
N THR A 104 -8.60 -5.88 13.34
CA THR A 104 -10.03 -5.76 13.07
C THR A 104 -10.83 -6.02 14.34
N PHE A 105 -11.96 -5.34 14.47
CA PHE A 105 -12.90 -5.57 15.57
C PHE A 105 -14.31 -5.22 15.14
N GLY A 106 -15.28 -6.06 15.48
CA GLY A 106 -16.68 -5.84 15.15
C GLY A 106 -17.63 -6.58 16.08
N GLY A 107 -18.87 -6.12 16.11
CA GLY A 107 -19.91 -6.72 16.95
C GLY A 107 -21.19 -5.88 17.01
N PRO A 108 -22.14 -6.24 17.89
CA PRO A 108 -23.37 -5.50 18.05
C PRO A 108 -23.18 -4.29 18.99
N ILE A 109 -23.74 -3.14 18.61
CA ILE A 109 -24.04 -2.04 19.52
C ILE A 109 -25.41 -2.28 20.14
N ILE A 110 -26.35 -2.73 19.31
CA ILE A 110 -27.70 -3.17 19.70
C ILE A 110 -27.94 -4.48 18.97
N GLU A 111 -28.15 -5.56 19.71
CA GLU A 111 -28.42 -6.89 19.16
C GLU A 111 -29.55 -6.84 18.13
N ASP A 112 -29.37 -7.57 17.02
CA ASP A 112 -30.27 -7.67 15.87
C ASP A 112 -30.53 -6.37 15.10
N ARG A 113 -29.98 -5.22 15.57
CA ARG A 113 -30.34 -3.92 15.02
C ARG A 113 -29.20 -3.05 14.56
N LEU A 114 -28.17 -2.87 15.40
CA LEU A 114 -27.09 -1.93 15.10
C LEU A 114 -25.77 -2.62 15.35
N PHE A 115 -24.98 -2.71 14.31
CA PHE A 115 -23.67 -3.34 14.30
C PHE A 115 -22.59 -2.35 13.93
N PHE A 116 -21.39 -2.62 14.39
CA PHE A 116 -20.19 -1.91 13.93
C PHE A 116 -19.11 -2.88 13.48
N PHE A 117 -18.26 -2.42 12.62
CA PHE A 117 -17.01 -3.07 12.26
C PHE A 117 -15.95 -2.00 12.05
N MET A 118 -14.74 -2.25 12.53
CA MET A 118 -13.58 -1.37 12.36
C MET A 118 -12.36 -2.18 11.95
N SER A 119 -11.55 -1.59 11.10
CA SER A 119 -10.25 -2.12 10.68
C SER A 119 -9.22 -1.01 10.71
N TYR A 120 -8.02 -1.36 11.13
CA TYR A 120 -6.84 -0.50 11.15
C TYR A 120 -5.66 -1.25 10.58
N GLU A 121 -4.94 -0.65 9.65
CA GLU A 121 -3.73 -1.20 9.05
C GLU A 121 -2.64 -0.13 9.03
N LEU A 122 -1.46 -0.53 9.49
CA LEU A 122 -0.22 0.22 9.34
C LEU A 122 0.73 -0.59 8.49
N PHE A 123 1.23 0.00 7.45
CA PHE A 123 2.23 -0.55 6.57
C PHE A 123 3.47 0.33 6.58
N ASP A 124 4.61 -0.30 6.62
CA ASP A 124 5.91 0.34 6.51
C ASP A 124 6.82 -0.51 5.62
N ARG A 125 7.49 0.14 4.69
CA ARG A 125 8.48 -0.50 3.83
C ARG A 125 9.63 0.44 3.55
N THR A 126 10.85 -0.06 3.77
CA THR A 126 12.09 0.61 3.42
C THR A 126 12.78 -0.17 2.31
N ASP A 127 13.07 0.51 1.22
CA ASP A 127 13.88 0.00 0.10
C ASP A 127 15.10 0.91 -0.06
N PRO A 128 16.29 0.37 -0.34
CA PRO A 128 17.42 1.21 -0.75
C PRO A 128 17.12 1.84 -2.11
N LEU A 129 17.59 3.05 -2.31
CA LEU A 129 17.56 3.65 -3.63
C LEU A 129 18.29 2.75 -4.63
N GLY A 130 17.60 2.39 -5.73
CA GLY A 130 18.12 1.48 -6.74
C GLY A 130 19.28 2.04 -7.57
N GLU A 131 19.76 3.26 -7.28
CA GLU A 131 20.82 3.94 -8.00
C GLU A 131 22.05 4.12 -7.09
N ALA A 132 23.14 3.49 -7.46
CA ALA A 132 24.41 3.60 -6.74
C ALA A 132 25.57 3.81 -7.69
N PRO A 133 26.69 4.47 -7.25
CA PRO A 133 27.88 4.61 -8.05
C PRO A 133 28.58 3.27 -8.31
N LEU A 134 29.23 3.14 -9.46
CA LEU A 134 30.04 1.99 -9.82
C LEU A 134 31.16 1.77 -8.77
N GLY A 135 31.21 0.56 -8.20
CA GLY A 135 32.21 0.19 -7.19
C GLY A 135 31.89 0.65 -5.77
N GLY A 136 30.74 1.28 -5.55
CA GLY A 136 30.23 1.60 -4.24
C GLY A 136 29.57 0.40 -3.54
N PRO A 137 29.15 0.54 -2.27
CA PRO A 137 28.57 -0.55 -1.48
C PRO A 137 27.28 -1.12 -2.09
N ALA A 138 26.53 -0.33 -2.84
CA ALA A 138 25.31 -0.74 -3.55
C ALA A 138 25.53 -0.94 -5.07
N ALA A 139 26.74 -1.22 -5.52
CA ALA A 139 27.12 -1.36 -6.93
C ALA A 139 26.32 -2.41 -7.73
N GLN A 140 25.63 -3.31 -7.05
CA GLN A 140 24.75 -4.32 -7.65
C GLN A 140 23.52 -3.71 -8.39
N PHE A 141 23.18 -2.46 -8.12
CA PHE A 141 22.06 -1.74 -8.73
C PHE A 141 22.50 -0.72 -9.77
N THR A 142 23.79 -0.65 -10.09
CA THR A 142 24.32 0.41 -10.95
C THR A 142 24.05 0.15 -12.41
N GLU A 143 23.23 1.00 -13.00
CA GLU A 143 23.24 1.29 -14.42
C GLU A 143 23.97 2.61 -14.75
N ASN A 144 24.41 3.35 -13.75
CA ASN A 144 25.08 4.64 -13.89
C ASN A 144 26.59 4.46 -14.06
N ASN A 145 27.17 5.10 -15.09
CA ASN A 145 28.61 5.07 -15.37
C ASN A 145 29.43 5.99 -14.43
N VAL A 146 28.89 6.42 -13.30
CA VAL A 146 29.55 7.28 -12.32
C VAL A 146 30.19 6.40 -11.24
N THR A 147 31.48 6.59 -11.02
CA THR A 147 32.22 5.84 -9.99
C THR A 147 32.07 6.48 -8.62
N GLN A 148 32.25 5.69 -7.54
CA GLN A 148 32.27 6.21 -6.17
C GLN A 148 33.32 7.33 -6.00
N ALA A 149 34.48 7.21 -6.63
CA ALA A 149 35.54 8.23 -6.56
C ALA A 149 35.10 9.58 -7.16
N GLU A 150 34.29 9.57 -8.22
CA GLU A 150 33.73 10.79 -8.81
C GLU A 150 32.68 11.41 -7.91
N VAL A 151 31.85 10.60 -7.26
CA VAL A 151 30.86 11.06 -6.26
C VAL A 151 31.58 11.70 -5.07
N ASP A 152 32.60 11.04 -4.50
CA ASP A 152 33.38 11.56 -3.37
C ASP A 152 34.06 12.89 -3.73
N GLN A 153 34.55 13.02 -4.97
CA GLN A 153 35.13 14.25 -5.46
C GLN A 153 34.09 15.38 -5.56
N ILE A 154 32.90 15.09 -6.07
CA ILE A 154 31.80 16.08 -6.15
C ILE A 154 31.38 16.51 -4.73
N LEU A 155 31.15 15.56 -3.82
CA LEU A 155 30.79 15.87 -2.44
C LEU A 155 31.87 16.72 -1.74
N GLY A 156 33.15 16.39 -1.95
CA GLY A 156 34.28 17.17 -1.43
C GLY A 156 34.30 18.62 -1.98
N ILE A 157 34.03 18.81 -3.26
CA ILE A 157 33.92 20.15 -3.87
C ILE A 157 32.73 20.91 -3.29
N MET A 158 31.55 20.28 -3.16
CA MET A 158 30.35 20.88 -2.61
C MET A 158 30.59 21.35 -1.19
N GLN A 159 31.26 20.55 -0.38
CA GLN A 159 31.60 20.91 0.99
C GLN A 159 32.64 22.03 1.08
N THR A 160 33.75 21.93 0.32
CA THR A 160 34.89 22.87 0.47
C THR A 160 34.66 24.20 -0.20
N VAL A 161 34.00 24.23 -1.35
CA VAL A 161 33.79 25.44 -2.15
C VAL A 161 32.49 26.15 -1.80
N TYR A 162 31.43 25.38 -1.61
CA TYR A 162 30.07 25.89 -1.40
C TYR A 162 29.56 25.79 0.05
N GLY A 163 30.29 25.09 0.93
CA GLY A 163 29.89 24.90 2.33
C GLY A 163 28.66 24.02 2.51
N LEU A 164 28.31 23.23 1.49
CA LEU A 164 27.18 22.33 1.50
C LEU A 164 27.64 20.96 1.99
N ASN A 165 27.03 20.49 3.07
CA ASN A 165 27.25 19.14 3.58
C ASN A 165 26.15 18.24 3.00
N LEU A 166 26.47 17.56 1.91
CA LEU A 166 25.58 16.63 1.22
C LEU A 166 25.93 15.20 1.62
N THR A 167 24.92 14.41 1.90
CA THR A 167 25.08 12.97 2.13
C THR A 167 25.28 12.24 0.80
N ASN A 168 25.92 11.08 0.83
CA ASN A 168 26.05 10.20 -0.32
C ASN A 168 24.65 9.62 -0.64
N PHE A 169 24.16 9.86 -1.84
CA PHE A 169 22.87 9.33 -2.29
C PHE A 169 22.82 7.80 -2.39
N ALA A 170 23.97 7.12 -2.35
CA ALA A 170 24.03 5.65 -2.31
C ALA A 170 23.59 5.06 -0.95
N ASP A 171 23.55 5.90 0.09
CA ASP A 171 23.10 5.53 1.43
C ASP A 171 21.65 5.99 1.69
N ALA A 172 20.99 6.51 0.67
CA ALA A 172 19.62 6.98 0.80
C ALA A 172 18.62 5.82 0.65
N ASP A 173 17.62 5.85 1.51
CA ASP A 173 16.51 4.89 1.51
C ASP A 173 15.23 5.54 1.00
N LEU A 174 14.39 4.72 0.39
CA LEU A 174 13.02 5.06 0.06
C LEU A 174 12.09 4.42 1.07
N THR A 175 11.45 5.23 1.89
CA THR A 175 10.49 4.77 2.89
C THR A 175 9.07 5.01 2.38
N ASN A 176 8.25 3.96 2.41
CA ASN A 176 6.84 4.00 2.07
C ASN A 176 6.03 3.61 3.29
N GLU A 177 5.23 4.53 3.78
CA GLU A 177 4.30 4.34 4.88
C GLU A 177 2.87 4.43 4.38
N ASP A 178 1.97 3.61 4.91
CA ASP A 178 0.55 3.64 4.56
C ASP A 178 -0.31 3.33 5.80
N GLU A 179 -1.21 4.22 6.13
CA GLU A 179 -2.17 4.09 7.22
C GLU A 179 -3.58 4.00 6.68
N LYS A 180 -4.31 2.94 7.05
CA LYS A 180 -5.69 2.72 6.64
C LYS A 180 -6.61 2.55 7.82
N ILE A 181 -7.70 3.30 7.80
CA ILE A 181 -8.77 3.23 8.78
C ILE A 181 -10.09 2.98 8.06
N LEU A 182 -10.78 1.92 8.42
CA LEU A 182 -12.14 1.66 7.98
C LEU A 182 -13.05 1.53 9.19
N VAL A 183 -14.19 2.23 9.17
CA VAL A 183 -15.25 2.08 10.18
C VAL A 183 -16.58 1.96 9.46
N THR A 184 -17.32 0.91 9.78
CA THR A 184 -18.65 0.64 9.21
C THR A 184 -19.69 0.52 10.32
N PHE A 185 -20.86 1.09 10.10
CA PHE A 185 -22.05 0.91 10.92
C PHE A 185 -23.17 0.39 10.04
N ASP A 186 -23.78 -0.71 10.47
CA ASP A 186 -24.92 -1.34 9.81
C ASP A 186 -26.14 -1.24 10.70
N TRP A 187 -27.19 -0.59 10.26
CA TRP A 187 -28.40 -0.34 11.02
C TRP A 187 -29.63 -0.94 10.36
N ASN A 188 -30.21 -1.94 10.98
CA ASN A 188 -31.52 -2.48 10.65
C ASN A 188 -32.61 -1.60 11.33
N ILE A 189 -33.07 -0.55 10.64
CA ILE A 189 -34.03 0.44 11.15
C ILE A 189 -35.39 -0.22 11.37
N THR A 190 -35.84 -0.95 10.35
CA THR A 190 -37.10 -1.74 10.36
C THR A 190 -36.86 -3.02 9.56
N ALA A 191 -37.86 -3.91 9.51
CA ALA A 191 -37.79 -5.13 8.69
C ALA A 191 -37.51 -4.87 7.19
N ASN A 192 -37.87 -3.66 6.69
CA ASN A 192 -37.78 -3.30 5.28
C ASN A 192 -36.78 -2.16 5.01
N HIS A 193 -36.17 -1.58 6.04
CA HIS A 193 -35.25 -0.46 5.89
C HIS A 193 -33.94 -0.74 6.59
N ARG A 194 -32.85 -0.66 5.84
CA ARG A 194 -31.48 -0.77 6.32
C ARG A 194 -30.69 0.46 5.91
N ALA A 195 -29.76 0.85 6.74
CA ALA A 195 -28.76 1.88 6.43
C ALA A 195 -27.37 1.34 6.73
N LYS A 196 -26.42 1.62 5.85
CA LYS A 196 -25.01 1.37 6.05
C LYS A 196 -24.26 2.70 5.97
N PHE A 197 -23.41 2.96 6.94
CA PHE A 197 -22.49 4.09 6.93
C PHE A 197 -21.08 3.54 6.94
N THR A 198 -20.25 3.98 5.99
CA THR A 198 -18.84 3.58 5.90
C THR A 198 -17.99 4.83 5.89
N TYR A 199 -16.99 4.88 6.79
CA TYR A 199 -15.90 5.83 6.76
C TYR A 199 -14.63 5.09 6.37
N ASN A 200 -13.96 5.56 5.33
CA ASN A 200 -12.68 5.01 4.86
C ASN A 200 -11.67 6.15 4.74
N SER A 201 -10.52 5.98 5.36
CA SER A 201 -9.38 6.88 5.25
C SER A 201 -8.14 6.07 4.89
N ASN A 202 -7.41 6.57 3.93
CA ASN A 202 -6.12 6.04 3.52
C ASN A 202 -5.15 7.22 3.41
N ASP A 203 -4.05 7.15 4.15
CA ASP A 203 -2.98 8.15 4.13
C ASP A 203 -1.67 7.44 3.85
N GLY A 204 -1.07 7.75 2.71
CA GLY A 204 0.18 7.15 2.25
C GLY A 204 1.25 8.21 2.04
N THR A 205 2.43 7.97 2.57
CA THR A 205 3.61 8.84 2.42
C THR A 205 4.76 8.05 1.83
N SER A 206 5.44 8.65 0.87
CA SER A 206 6.70 8.15 0.32
C SER A 206 7.76 9.22 0.51
N THR A 207 8.80 8.88 1.26
CA THR A 207 9.93 9.77 1.53
C THR A 207 11.23 9.16 1.05
N GLN A 208 12.11 10.01 0.59
CA GLN A 208 13.47 9.67 0.20
C GLN A 208 14.41 10.40 1.16
N GLU A 209 15.12 9.66 2.00
CA GLU A 209 16.06 10.19 2.99
C GLU A 209 17.51 9.87 2.65
#